data_cea98227f90f7157ed7dc6bd58bb3229
#
_entry.id   cea98227f90f7157ed7dc6bd58bb3229
#
_cell.length_a   1.000
_cell.length_b   1.000
_cell.length_c   1.000
_cell.angle_alpha   90.00
_cell.angle_beta   90.00
_cell.angle_gamma   90.00
#
_symmetry.space_group_name_H-M   'P 1'
#
loop_
_entity.id
_entity.type
_entity.pdbx_description
1 polymer ?
#
loop_
_entity_poly.entity_id
_entity_poly.type
_entity_poly.pdbx_seq_one_letter_code
_entity_poly.pdbx_strand_id
1 'polypeptide(L)'
;MTTYPYSSIAKFSDLVQLKDYRPPTKKEYVRYLLRFADHLQRDPASATEDDLRRYYLFLRQQKHFGPSAMKVAKCALRCFYRELLHVEGWTVFEELRIAPPQTLPLVLNREQVAAVLAAVREPRLKMVLTFIYHTGLRVGEAVRVEVRDLQDTRTDHPRLHVRCGKGGKDRYVPLAVPLVEDLRQWWKIHRHPQWLFPGPGTNWRERGLTATEAAARATTHLSVSAVQNTFRLARATAGLPVAATVHTLRHCYATHLLEESVDLRLISQYLGHASLETTLIYTHLTPLNEARTRAALATLYTATR
;
A
#
# COMPACT_ATOMS: atom_id res chain seq x y z
N MET A 1 13.12 23.96 -13.06
CA MET A 1 13.74 22.79 -13.75
C MET A 1 14.64 22.09 -12.74
N THR A 2 14.53 20.78 -12.60
CA THR A 2 15.42 20.01 -11.70
C THR A 2 16.77 19.87 -12.41
N THR A 3 17.84 20.46 -11.86
CA THR A 3 19.18 20.34 -12.42
C THR A 3 19.76 18.99 -11.99
N TYR A 4 20.16 18.16 -12.94
CA TYR A 4 20.82 16.89 -12.69
C TYR A 4 22.34 17.02 -12.87
N PRO A 5 23.17 16.24 -12.11
CA PRO A 5 24.62 16.35 -12.19
C PRO A 5 25.21 15.91 -13.54
N TYR A 6 24.49 15.04 -14.27
CA TYR A 6 24.93 14.50 -15.55
C TYR A 6 23.78 14.55 -16.57
N SER A 7 24.13 14.77 -17.85
CA SER A 7 23.14 14.84 -18.94
C SER A 7 22.43 13.52 -19.20
N SER A 8 23.08 12.39 -18.95
CA SER A 8 22.47 11.05 -19.05
C SER A 8 21.31 10.86 -18.10
N ILE A 9 21.37 11.43 -16.87
CA ILE A 9 20.30 11.37 -15.89
C ILE A 9 19.11 12.22 -16.30
N ALA A 10 19.36 13.40 -16.90
CA ALA A 10 18.29 14.23 -17.46
C ALA A 10 17.52 13.46 -18.56
N LYS A 11 18.24 12.88 -19.53
CA LYS A 11 17.66 12.05 -20.61
C LYS A 11 16.87 10.86 -20.04
N PHE A 12 17.38 10.21 -18.99
CA PHE A 12 16.65 9.11 -18.33
C PHE A 12 15.39 9.58 -17.62
N SER A 13 15.44 10.74 -16.96
CA SER A 13 14.26 11.35 -16.37
C SER A 13 13.17 11.57 -17.42
N ASP A 14 13.54 12.11 -18.59
CA ASP A 14 12.60 12.34 -19.69
C ASP A 14 12.04 11.02 -20.24
N LEU A 15 12.89 10.01 -20.48
CA LEU A 15 12.45 8.67 -20.90
C LEU A 15 11.43 8.10 -19.91
N VAL A 16 11.71 8.17 -18.61
CA VAL A 16 10.82 7.64 -17.57
C VAL A 16 9.49 8.41 -17.53
N GLN A 17 9.47 9.72 -17.86
CA GLN A 17 8.22 10.48 -17.98
C GLN A 17 7.35 10.00 -19.17
N LEU A 18 7.94 9.57 -20.25
CA LEU A 18 7.24 9.02 -21.42
C LEU A 18 6.65 7.62 -21.18
N LYS A 19 7.18 6.88 -20.19
CA LYS A 19 6.67 5.55 -19.84
C LYS A 19 5.37 5.64 -19.05
N ASP A 20 4.50 4.65 -19.23
CA ASP A 20 3.25 4.51 -18.44
C ASP A 20 3.53 3.94 -17.04
N TYR A 21 4.51 4.53 -16.34
CA TYR A 21 4.79 4.22 -14.95
C TYR A 21 4.01 5.14 -14.01
N ARG A 22 3.62 4.61 -12.87
CA ARG A 22 3.02 5.44 -11.80
C ARG A 22 4.02 6.49 -11.30
N PRO A 23 3.55 7.70 -10.93
CA PRO A 23 4.44 8.78 -10.48
C PRO A 23 5.47 8.39 -9.40
N PRO A 24 5.12 7.57 -8.38
CA PRO A 24 6.12 7.09 -7.42
C PRO A 24 7.22 6.23 -8.04
N THR A 25 6.86 5.36 -9.01
CA THR A 25 7.84 4.52 -9.72
C THR A 25 8.81 5.37 -10.54
N LYS A 26 8.30 6.37 -11.25
CA LYS A 26 9.11 7.32 -12.01
C LYS A 26 10.15 8.00 -11.12
N LYS A 27 9.70 8.51 -9.96
CA LYS A 27 10.57 9.16 -8.98
C LYS A 27 11.63 8.21 -8.41
N GLU A 28 11.23 6.97 -8.08
CA GLU A 28 12.15 5.97 -7.56
C GLU A 28 13.23 5.58 -8.58
N TYR A 29 12.88 5.40 -9.86
CA TYR A 29 13.84 5.03 -10.88
C TYR A 29 14.94 6.09 -11.04
N VAL A 30 14.55 7.35 -11.13
CA VAL A 30 15.52 8.46 -11.17
C VAL A 30 16.37 8.52 -9.90
N ARG A 31 15.77 8.30 -8.73
CA ARG A 31 16.49 8.29 -7.45
C ARG A 31 17.54 7.18 -7.37
N TYR A 32 17.24 5.99 -7.88
CA TYR A 32 18.21 4.90 -7.89
C TYR A 32 19.36 5.15 -8.86
N LEU A 33 19.11 5.79 -10.01
CA LEU A 33 20.17 6.19 -10.93
C LEU A 33 21.07 7.29 -10.31
N LEU A 34 20.48 8.27 -9.62
CA LEU A 34 21.25 9.29 -8.88
C LEU A 34 22.16 8.65 -7.81
N ARG A 35 21.63 7.71 -7.02
CA ARG A 35 22.45 6.98 -6.03
C ARG A 35 23.58 6.18 -6.66
N PHE A 36 23.36 5.65 -7.86
CA PHE A 36 24.45 4.97 -8.58
C PHE A 36 25.49 5.96 -9.10
N ALA A 37 25.09 7.12 -9.62
CA ALA A 37 25.98 8.19 -10.00
C ALA A 37 26.85 8.68 -8.81
N ASP A 38 26.21 8.86 -7.65
CA ASP A 38 26.90 9.23 -6.40
C ASP A 38 27.93 8.17 -5.97
N HIS A 39 27.62 6.89 -6.17
CA HIS A 39 28.57 5.82 -5.88
C HIS A 39 29.76 5.78 -6.84
N LEU A 40 29.51 6.03 -8.13
CA LEU A 40 30.53 6.04 -9.18
C LEU A 40 31.39 7.29 -9.18
N GLN A 41 30.89 8.43 -8.67
CA GLN A 41 31.47 9.76 -8.77
C GLN A 41 31.76 10.20 -10.23
N ARG A 42 30.99 9.68 -11.19
CA ARG A 42 31.07 9.99 -12.62
C ARG A 42 29.74 9.70 -13.32
N ASP A 43 29.62 10.11 -14.59
CA ASP A 43 28.40 9.87 -15.36
C ASP A 43 28.08 8.37 -15.44
N PRO A 44 26.91 7.92 -15.02
CA PRO A 44 26.47 6.53 -15.15
C PRO A 44 26.56 5.96 -16.56
N ALA A 45 26.46 6.80 -17.60
CA ALA A 45 26.60 6.37 -18.98
C ALA A 45 28.01 5.83 -19.32
N SER A 46 29.02 6.19 -18.53
CA SER A 46 30.42 5.71 -18.69
C SER A 46 30.72 4.45 -17.88
N ALA A 47 29.76 3.90 -17.14
CA ALA A 47 30.01 2.73 -16.30
C ALA A 47 30.12 1.45 -17.12
N THR A 48 30.91 0.53 -16.63
CA THR A 48 31.06 -0.83 -17.16
C THR A 48 30.11 -1.80 -16.46
N GLU A 49 29.95 -2.99 -17.03
CA GLU A 49 29.20 -4.06 -16.37
C GLU A 49 29.77 -4.43 -15.01
N ASP A 50 31.09 -4.37 -14.86
CA ASP A 50 31.78 -4.66 -13.62
C ASP A 50 31.53 -3.60 -12.54
N ASP A 51 31.37 -2.33 -12.92
CA ASP A 51 30.92 -1.27 -11.99
C ASP A 51 29.52 -1.59 -11.43
N LEU A 52 28.62 -2.11 -12.25
CA LEU A 52 27.30 -2.55 -11.79
C LEU A 52 27.37 -3.73 -10.83
N ARG A 53 28.22 -4.73 -11.10
CA ARG A 53 28.42 -5.86 -10.19
C ARG A 53 28.93 -5.36 -8.83
N ARG A 54 29.94 -4.50 -8.83
CA ARG A 54 30.47 -3.89 -7.60
C ARG A 54 29.42 -3.10 -6.84
N TYR A 55 28.60 -2.33 -7.56
CA TYR A 55 27.52 -1.57 -6.94
C TYR A 55 26.45 -2.46 -6.31
N TYR A 56 26.03 -3.54 -6.97
CA TYR A 56 25.07 -4.47 -6.37
C TYR A 56 25.63 -5.19 -5.13
N LEU A 57 26.92 -5.54 -5.14
CA LEU A 57 27.61 -6.07 -3.96
C LEU A 57 27.66 -5.04 -2.83
N PHE A 58 27.97 -3.79 -3.14
CA PHE A 58 27.92 -2.67 -2.18
C PHE A 58 26.53 -2.50 -1.58
N LEU A 59 25.47 -2.50 -2.39
CA LEU A 59 24.09 -2.39 -1.91
C LEU A 59 23.71 -3.54 -0.97
N ARG A 60 24.15 -4.77 -1.30
CA ARG A 60 23.82 -5.97 -0.51
C ARG A 60 24.65 -6.05 0.76
N GLN A 61 25.96 -5.86 0.68
CA GLN A 61 26.90 -6.12 1.78
C GLN A 61 27.06 -4.93 2.72
N GLN A 62 27.16 -3.71 2.19
CA GLN A 62 27.43 -2.52 2.98
C GLN A 62 26.15 -1.72 3.30
N LYS A 63 25.21 -1.62 2.38
CA LYS A 63 23.95 -0.92 2.61
C LYS A 63 22.80 -1.82 3.10
N HIS A 64 23.04 -3.13 3.17
CA HIS A 64 22.08 -4.13 3.65
C HIS A 64 20.69 -4.02 2.99
N PHE A 65 20.67 -3.79 1.68
CA PHE A 65 19.41 -3.70 0.93
C PHE A 65 18.68 -5.04 0.93
N GLY A 66 17.43 -5.01 1.40
CA GLY A 66 16.53 -6.16 1.31
C GLY A 66 16.08 -6.44 -0.14
N PRO A 67 15.46 -7.61 -0.36
CA PRO A 67 15.07 -8.08 -1.70
C PRO A 67 14.23 -7.07 -2.50
N SER A 68 13.28 -6.40 -1.87
CA SER A 68 12.41 -5.41 -2.54
C SER A 68 13.19 -4.20 -3.05
N ALA A 69 14.11 -3.65 -2.23
CA ALA A 69 14.93 -2.51 -2.62
C ALA A 69 15.90 -2.90 -3.74
N MET A 70 16.53 -4.08 -3.65
CA MET A 70 17.39 -4.63 -4.70
C MET A 70 16.64 -4.81 -6.01
N LYS A 71 15.37 -5.28 -5.97
CA LYS A 71 14.53 -5.43 -7.17
C LYS A 71 14.27 -4.10 -7.86
N VAL A 72 13.95 -3.05 -7.10
CA VAL A 72 13.72 -1.71 -7.66
C VAL A 72 15.01 -1.14 -8.25
N ALA A 73 16.14 -1.27 -7.55
CA ALA A 73 17.46 -0.86 -8.06
C ALA A 73 17.79 -1.56 -9.38
N LYS A 74 17.61 -2.88 -9.44
CA LYS A 74 17.81 -3.68 -10.65
C LYS A 74 16.93 -3.18 -11.80
N CYS A 75 15.63 -2.98 -11.55
CA CYS A 75 14.70 -2.54 -12.59
C CYS A 75 15.04 -1.13 -13.11
N ALA A 76 15.41 -0.21 -12.22
CA ALA A 76 15.79 1.16 -12.59
C ALA A 76 17.06 1.18 -13.46
N LEU A 77 18.12 0.50 -13.03
CA LEU A 77 19.37 0.45 -13.76
C LEU A 77 19.24 -0.34 -15.08
N ARG A 78 18.48 -1.43 -15.09
CA ARG A 78 18.17 -2.15 -16.32
C ARG A 78 17.43 -1.26 -17.32
N CYS A 79 16.45 -0.47 -16.87
CA CYS A 79 15.74 0.47 -17.73
C CYS A 79 16.70 1.52 -18.32
N PHE A 80 17.62 2.04 -17.50
CA PHE A 80 18.64 3.00 -17.97
C PHE A 80 19.56 2.41 -19.04
N TYR A 81 20.17 1.25 -18.78
CA TYR A 81 21.14 0.67 -19.71
C TYR A 81 20.50 0.03 -20.94
N ARG A 82 19.40 -0.71 -20.78
CA ARG A 82 18.75 -1.42 -21.89
C ARG A 82 17.87 -0.51 -22.74
N GLU A 83 17.13 0.41 -22.13
CA GLU A 83 16.11 1.18 -22.85
C GLU A 83 16.56 2.60 -23.24
N LEU A 84 17.49 3.22 -22.53
CA LEU A 84 18.05 4.52 -22.90
C LEU A 84 19.37 4.39 -23.68
N LEU A 85 20.31 3.58 -23.16
CA LEU A 85 21.64 3.48 -23.74
C LEU A 85 21.78 2.32 -24.74
N HIS A 86 20.76 1.46 -24.87
CA HIS A 86 20.74 0.30 -25.76
C HIS A 86 21.96 -0.63 -25.60
N VAL A 87 22.45 -0.76 -24.36
CA VAL A 87 23.58 -1.64 -24.05
C VAL A 87 23.11 -3.09 -24.11
N GLU A 88 23.71 -3.86 -25.02
CA GLU A 88 23.46 -5.30 -25.16
C GLU A 88 24.61 -6.13 -24.56
N GLY A 89 24.35 -7.42 -24.35
CA GLY A 89 25.36 -8.39 -23.90
C GLY A 89 25.69 -8.37 -22.41
N TRP A 90 25.19 -7.41 -21.62
CA TRP A 90 25.41 -7.40 -20.17
C TRP A 90 24.56 -8.48 -19.48
N THR A 91 25.24 -9.38 -18.76
CA THR A 91 24.64 -10.53 -18.07
C THR A 91 24.31 -10.24 -16.60
N VAL A 92 24.85 -9.16 -16.03
CA VAL A 92 24.68 -8.80 -14.61
C VAL A 92 23.23 -8.72 -14.17
N PHE A 93 22.33 -8.32 -15.09
CA PHE A 93 20.90 -8.24 -14.77
C PHE A 93 20.24 -9.61 -14.62
N GLU A 94 20.72 -10.63 -15.32
CA GLU A 94 20.28 -12.01 -15.24
C GLU A 94 20.94 -12.74 -14.07
N GLU A 95 22.23 -12.50 -13.83
CA GLU A 95 23.00 -13.06 -12.72
C GLU A 95 22.46 -12.65 -11.36
N LEU A 96 21.99 -11.39 -11.24
CA LEU A 96 21.41 -10.89 -10.00
C LEU A 96 20.04 -11.55 -9.72
N ARG A 97 20.07 -12.72 -9.10
CA ARG A 97 18.87 -13.41 -8.63
C ARG A 97 18.44 -12.82 -7.30
N ILE A 98 17.18 -12.38 -7.25
CA ILE A 98 16.55 -11.81 -6.05
C ILE A 98 15.37 -12.70 -5.71
N ALA A 99 15.55 -13.57 -4.73
CA ALA A 99 14.48 -14.41 -4.25
C ALA A 99 13.38 -13.52 -3.61
N PRO A 100 12.11 -13.75 -3.89
CA PRO A 100 11.03 -13.10 -3.16
C PRO A 100 11.13 -13.48 -1.68
N PRO A 101 10.86 -12.55 -0.76
CA PRO A 101 10.81 -12.89 0.66
C PRO A 101 9.66 -13.88 0.89
N GLN A 102 9.98 -15.05 1.46
CA GLN A 102 9.00 -16.07 1.87
C GLN A 102 8.56 -15.83 3.32
N THR A 103 8.13 -14.61 3.64
CA THR A 103 7.61 -14.32 4.98
C THR A 103 6.09 -14.24 4.93
N LEU A 104 5.45 -15.01 5.81
CA LEU A 104 4.02 -14.86 6.03
C LEU A 104 3.72 -13.44 6.51
N PRO A 105 2.64 -12.81 6.03
CA PRO A 105 2.26 -11.49 6.49
C PRO A 105 1.94 -11.51 7.98
N LEU A 106 2.37 -10.48 8.69
CA LEU A 106 1.96 -10.27 10.07
C LEU A 106 0.46 -9.96 10.11
N VAL A 107 -0.27 -10.69 10.93
CA VAL A 107 -1.68 -10.45 11.23
C VAL A 107 -1.81 -10.16 12.72
N LEU A 108 -2.56 -9.14 13.07
CA LEU A 108 -2.96 -8.80 14.42
C LEU A 108 -4.32 -9.44 14.69
N ASN A 109 -4.54 -9.95 15.90
CA ASN A 109 -5.87 -10.40 16.31
C ASN A 109 -6.82 -9.20 16.48
N ARG A 110 -8.12 -9.46 16.70
CA ARG A 110 -9.15 -8.41 16.77
C ARG A 110 -8.95 -7.47 17.96
N GLU A 111 -8.49 -7.97 19.08
CA GLU A 111 -8.17 -7.20 20.29
C GLU A 111 -6.99 -6.26 20.04
N GLN A 112 -5.96 -6.73 19.36
CA GLN A 112 -4.81 -5.93 18.98
C GLN A 112 -5.17 -4.83 17.97
N VAL A 113 -6.05 -5.14 17.01
CA VAL A 113 -6.58 -4.12 16.08
C VAL A 113 -7.39 -3.08 16.86
N ALA A 114 -8.27 -3.50 17.76
CA ALA A 114 -9.03 -2.59 18.60
C ALA A 114 -8.11 -1.70 19.46
N ALA A 115 -7.06 -2.28 20.05
CA ALA A 115 -6.08 -1.56 20.88
C ALA A 115 -5.33 -0.49 20.08
N VAL A 116 -4.85 -0.80 18.87
CA VAL A 116 -4.15 0.20 18.03
C VAL A 116 -5.08 1.32 17.57
N LEU A 117 -6.33 1.01 17.22
CA LEU A 117 -7.32 2.02 16.84
C LEU A 117 -7.73 2.90 18.04
N ALA A 118 -7.84 2.32 19.25
CA ALA A 118 -8.12 3.05 20.48
C ALA A 118 -6.97 4.00 20.86
N ALA A 119 -5.72 3.63 20.59
CA ALA A 119 -4.55 4.47 20.86
C ALA A 119 -4.45 5.70 19.96
N VAL A 120 -5.23 5.78 18.88
CA VAL A 120 -5.26 6.95 17.99
C VAL A 120 -6.09 8.06 18.60
N ARG A 121 -5.46 9.16 18.99
CA ARG A 121 -6.12 10.31 19.66
C ARG A 121 -6.89 11.22 18.70
N GLU A 122 -6.39 11.39 17.46
CA GLU A 122 -7.01 12.30 16.49
C GLU A 122 -8.18 11.61 15.77
N PRO A 123 -9.43 12.07 15.90
CA PRO A 123 -10.61 11.40 15.37
C PRO A 123 -10.54 11.15 13.86
N ARG A 124 -10.01 12.13 13.10
CA ARG A 124 -9.83 12.03 11.64
C ARG A 124 -8.91 10.88 11.25
N LEU A 125 -7.78 10.73 11.93
CA LEU A 125 -6.80 9.69 11.65
C LEU A 125 -7.28 8.33 12.19
N LYS A 126 -8.05 8.33 13.27
CA LYS A 126 -8.75 7.12 13.76
C LYS A 126 -9.76 6.63 12.73
N MET A 127 -10.59 7.53 12.19
CA MET A 127 -11.63 7.16 11.22
C MET A 127 -11.05 6.56 9.94
N VAL A 128 -9.98 7.14 9.36
CA VAL A 128 -9.37 6.56 8.15
C VAL A 128 -8.71 5.21 8.42
N LEU A 129 -8.10 4.98 9.60
CA LEU A 129 -7.53 3.69 9.96
C LEU A 129 -8.62 2.64 10.18
N THR A 130 -9.71 3.01 10.86
CA THR A 130 -10.91 2.16 11.00
C THR A 130 -11.47 1.81 9.62
N PHE A 131 -11.60 2.79 8.74
CA PHE A 131 -12.06 2.58 7.37
C PHE A 131 -11.17 1.61 6.58
N ILE A 132 -9.83 1.74 6.70
CA ILE A 132 -8.88 0.82 6.07
C ILE A 132 -9.06 -0.61 6.59
N TYR A 133 -9.24 -0.79 7.89
CA TYR A 133 -9.45 -2.11 8.47
C TYR A 133 -10.76 -2.75 8.00
N HIS A 134 -11.86 -1.99 7.88
CA HIS A 134 -13.17 -2.52 7.50
C HIS A 134 -13.41 -2.62 6.00
N THR A 135 -12.50 -2.11 5.16
CA THR A 135 -12.62 -2.17 3.69
C THR A 135 -11.46 -2.90 3.01
N GLY A 136 -10.37 -3.15 3.74
CA GLY A 136 -9.16 -3.74 3.19
C GLY A 136 -8.46 -2.88 2.14
N LEU A 137 -8.76 -1.59 2.03
CA LEU A 137 -8.14 -0.70 1.07
C LEU A 137 -6.66 -0.49 1.33
N ARG A 138 -5.89 -0.24 0.26
CA ARG A 138 -4.55 0.32 0.43
C ARG A 138 -4.64 1.74 0.98
N VAL A 139 -3.68 2.14 1.81
CA VAL A 139 -3.70 3.49 2.42
C VAL A 139 -3.85 4.59 1.36
N GLY A 140 -3.17 4.46 0.22
CA GLY A 140 -3.28 5.42 -0.88
C GLY A 140 -4.63 5.39 -1.62
N GLU A 141 -5.37 4.29 -1.58
CA GLU A 141 -6.75 4.20 -2.06
C GLU A 141 -7.67 4.87 -1.05
N ALA A 142 -7.57 4.50 0.23
CA ALA A 142 -8.43 4.99 1.30
C ALA A 142 -8.44 6.52 1.42
N VAL A 143 -7.27 7.17 1.41
CA VAL A 143 -7.19 8.63 1.53
C VAL A 143 -7.79 9.38 0.34
N ARG A 144 -7.89 8.74 -0.84
CA ARG A 144 -8.44 9.32 -2.07
C ARG A 144 -9.92 9.05 -2.28
N VAL A 145 -10.58 8.38 -1.34
CA VAL A 145 -12.03 8.14 -1.45
C VAL A 145 -12.77 9.47 -1.42
N GLU A 146 -13.66 9.64 -2.38
CA GLU A 146 -14.57 10.77 -2.44
C GLU A 146 -15.92 10.39 -1.84
N VAL A 147 -16.68 11.38 -1.38
CA VAL A 147 -18.01 11.18 -0.80
C VAL A 147 -18.95 10.47 -1.80
N ARG A 148 -18.84 10.81 -3.09
CA ARG A 148 -19.63 10.19 -4.18
C ARG A 148 -19.28 8.73 -4.45
N ASP A 149 -18.17 8.20 -3.92
CA ASP A 149 -17.80 6.80 -4.07
C ASP A 149 -18.58 5.89 -3.13
N LEU A 150 -19.21 6.45 -2.10
CA LEU A 150 -20.12 5.75 -1.21
C LEU A 150 -21.49 5.65 -1.89
N GLN A 151 -21.89 4.44 -2.28
CA GLN A 151 -23.13 4.16 -2.98
C GLN A 151 -24.08 3.36 -2.11
N ASP A 152 -25.37 3.47 -2.41
CA ASP A 152 -26.44 2.72 -1.76
C ASP A 152 -26.45 2.86 -0.22
N THR A 153 -25.96 4.00 0.29
CA THR A 153 -25.76 4.25 1.73
C THR A 153 -27.06 4.32 2.55
N ARG A 154 -28.21 4.34 1.90
CA ARG A 154 -29.55 4.35 2.53
C ARG A 154 -30.25 3.00 2.46
N THR A 155 -29.59 1.98 1.92
CA THR A 155 -30.09 0.61 1.79
C THR A 155 -29.35 -0.31 2.73
N ASP A 156 -29.78 -1.58 2.81
CA ASP A 156 -29.12 -2.63 3.56
C ASP A 156 -27.85 -3.17 2.87
N HIS A 157 -27.56 -2.69 1.66
CA HIS A 157 -26.43 -3.14 0.82
C HIS A 157 -25.50 -2.00 0.39
N PRO A 158 -25.00 -1.19 1.33
CA PRO A 158 -24.10 -0.09 1.00
C PRO A 158 -22.78 -0.64 0.46
N ARG A 159 -22.20 0.07 -0.50
CA ARG A 159 -20.97 -0.31 -1.15
C ARG A 159 -20.06 0.89 -1.42
N LEU A 160 -18.78 0.64 -1.49
CA LEU A 160 -17.76 1.58 -1.90
C LEU A 160 -17.31 1.27 -3.32
N HIS A 161 -17.35 2.26 -4.20
CA HIS A 161 -16.75 2.20 -5.53
C HIS A 161 -15.28 2.63 -5.44
N VAL A 162 -14.35 1.70 -5.61
CA VAL A 162 -12.91 1.96 -5.63
C VAL A 162 -12.47 2.17 -7.06
N ARG A 163 -12.28 3.43 -7.43
CA ARG A 163 -11.86 3.82 -8.78
C ARG A 163 -10.35 3.65 -8.98
N CYS A 164 -9.93 3.28 -10.18
CA CYS A 164 -8.54 3.19 -10.60
C CYS A 164 -7.64 2.41 -9.64
N GLY A 165 -8.08 1.25 -9.20
CA GLY A 165 -7.28 0.33 -8.38
C GLY A 165 -5.94 -0.03 -9.04
N LYS A 166 -5.16 -0.92 -8.43
CA LYS A 166 -3.91 -1.41 -9.03
C LYS A 166 -4.22 -2.08 -10.38
N GLY A 167 -3.65 -1.56 -11.47
CA GLY A 167 -3.92 -2.02 -12.85
C GLY A 167 -5.10 -1.33 -13.54
N GLY A 168 -5.61 -0.19 -13.01
CA GLY A 168 -6.65 0.61 -13.66
C GLY A 168 -8.06 0.03 -13.60
N LYS A 169 -8.28 -1.10 -12.90
CA LYS A 169 -9.58 -1.75 -12.80
C LYS A 169 -10.34 -1.23 -11.57
N ASP A 170 -11.58 -0.87 -11.78
CA ASP A 170 -12.52 -0.50 -10.73
C ASP A 170 -13.02 -1.75 -10.00
N ARG A 171 -13.41 -1.56 -8.74
CA ARG A 171 -14.03 -2.62 -7.96
C ARG A 171 -15.00 -2.05 -6.94
N TYR A 172 -15.93 -2.88 -6.51
CA TYR A 172 -16.84 -2.58 -5.41
C TYR A 172 -16.44 -3.35 -4.16
N VAL A 173 -16.52 -2.68 -3.01
CA VAL A 173 -16.30 -3.27 -1.69
C VAL A 173 -17.58 -3.07 -0.89
N PRO A 174 -18.20 -4.12 -0.33
CA PRO A 174 -19.34 -3.97 0.54
C PRO A 174 -18.95 -3.22 1.81
N LEU A 175 -19.87 -2.43 2.33
CA LEU A 175 -19.73 -1.70 3.59
C LEU A 175 -20.68 -2.25 4.63
N ALA A 176 -20.23 -2.35 5.88
CA ALA A 176 -21.14 -2.60 6.99
C ALA A 176 -22.00 -1.36 7.26
N VAL A 177 -23.30 -1.55 7.49
CA VAL A 177 -24.23 -0.45 7.80
C VAL A 177 -23.74 0.42 8.98
N PRO A 178 -23.25 -0.15 10.10
CA PRO A 178 -22.68 0.65 11.19
C PRO A 178 -21.49 1.53 10.77
N LEU A 179 -20.62 1.02 9.88
CA LEU A 179 -19.50 1.81 9.36
C LEU A 179 -20.01 3.01 8.54
N VAL A 180 -21.06 2.83 7.74
CA VAL A 180 -21.66 3.93 6.96
C VAL A 180 -22.22 5.00 7.89
N GLU A 181 -22.82 4.62 9.02
CA GLU A 181 -23.31 5.59 10.00
C GLU A 181 -22.16 6.37 10.65
N ASP A 182 -21.08 5.70 11.05
CA ASP A 182 -19.88 6.36 11.55
C ASP A 182 -19.28 7.34 10.53
N LEU A 183 -19.21 6.94 9.26
CA LEU A 183 -18.75 7.80 8.16
C LEU A 183 -19.69 8.99 7.93
N ARG A 184 -21.01 8.82 8.10
CA ARG A 184 -21.98 9.89 8.01
C ARG A 184 -21.82 10.91 9.15
N GLN A 185 -21.60 10.43 10.39
CA GLN A 185 -21.33 11.32 11.53
C GLN A 185 -20.00 12.06 11.33
N TRP A 186 -18.98 11.36 10.84
CA TRP A 186 -17.71 11.96 10.50
C TRP A 186 -17.88 13.06 9.43
N TRP A 187 -18.61 12.79 8.35
CA TRP A 187 -18.85 13.77 7.28
C TRP A 187 -19.60 15.00 7.78
N LYS A 188 -20.57 14.85 8.67
CA LYS A 188 -21.31 15.98 9.26
C LYS A 188 -20.41 16.99 9.99
N ILE A 189 -19.25 16.57 10.48
CA ILE A 189 -18.30 17.44 11.18
C ILE A 189 -17.62 18.42 10.20
N HIS A 190 -17.12 17.92 9.06
CA HIS A 190 -16.34 18.74 8.14
C HIS A 190 -17.10 19.15 6.87
N ARG A 191 -18.14 18.43 6.47
CA ARG A 191 -19.02 18.67 5.30
C ARG A 191 -18.26 18.99 4.01
N HIS A 192 -17.08 18.38 3.82
CA HIS A 192 -16.30 18.58 2.60
C HIS A 192 -17.05 17.99 1.39
N PRO A 193 -17.20 18.73 0.25
CA PRO A 193 -18.05 18.28 -0.86
C PRO A 193 -17.46 17.11 -1.63
N GLN A 194 -16.13 16.97 -1.67
CA GLN A 194 -15.43 15.99 -2.46
C GLN A 194 -14.82 14.87 -1.61
N TRP A 195 -13.90 15.22 -0.69
CA TRP A 195 -13.09 14.22 0.01
C TRP A 195 -13.78 13.65 1.24
N LEU A 196 -13.81 12.31 1.36
CA LEU A 196 -14.25 11.65 2.58
C LEU A 196 -13.25 11.89 3.73
N PHE A 197 -11.98 11.97 3.40
CA PHE A 197 -10.89 12.27 4.33
C PHE A 197 -10.09 13.49 3.85
N PRO A 198 -10.60 14.70 4.05
CA PRO A 198 -9.93 15.92 3.62
C PRO A 198 -8.65 16.18 4.43
N GLY A 199 -7.60 16.64 3.73
CA GLY A 199 -6.32 16.99 4.32
C GLY A 199 -6.28 18.46 4.72
N PRO A 200 -5.94 18.84 5.96
CA PRO A 200 -5.94 20.25 6.39
C PRO A 200 -4.84 21.08 5.72
N GLY A 201 -3.98 20.45 4.90
CA GLY A 201 -2.80 21.10 4.34
C GLY A 201 -1.65 21.24 5.35
N THR A 202 -0.57 21.88 4.94
CA THR A 202 0.51 22.31 5.82
C THR A 202 0.14 23.65 6.46
N ASN A 203 0.64 23.91 7.66
CA ASN A 203 0.53 25.22 8.34
C ASN A 203 -0.91 25.70 8.67
N TRP A 204 -1.89 24.78 8.74
CA TRP A 204 -3.26 25.18 9.09
C TRP A 204 -3.37 25.80 10.50
N ARG A 205 -2.52 25.34 11.45
CA ARG A 205 -2.44 25.92 12.80
C ARG A 205 -1.91 27.36 12.80
N GLU A 206 -0.92 27.64 11.97
CA GLU A 206 -0.35 28.99 11.81
C GLU A 206 -1.37 29.98 11.20
N ARG A 207 -2.36 29.46 10.46
CA ARG A 207 -3.48 30.23 9.92
C ARG A 207 -4.61 30.47 10.93
N GLY A 208 -4.46 30.05 12.18
CA GLY A 208 -5.48 30.17 13.21
C GLY A 208 -6.75 29.34 13.00
N LEU A 209 -6.71 28.34 12.11
CA LEU A 209 -7.86 27.51 11.82
C LEU A 209 -7.98 26.36 12.83
N THR A 210 -9.20 25.98 13.15
CA THR A 210 -9.47 24.70 13.80
C THR A 210 -9.26 23.55 12.80
N ALA A 211 -9.07 22.34 13.32
CA ALA A 211 -8.93 21.14 12.47
C ALA A 211 -10.14 20.93 11.55
N THR A 212 -11.33 21.27 12.02
CA THR A 212 -12.59 21.18 11.27
C THR A 212 -12.65 22.18 10.13
N GLU A 213 -12.34 23.44 10.40
CA GLU A 213 -12.31 24.50 9.37
C GLU A 213 -11.25 24.22 8.30
N ALA A 214 -10.07 23.77 8.72
CA ALA A 214 -9.01 23.37 7.80
C ALA A 214 -9.44 22.16 6.94
N ALA A 215 -10.16 21.20 7.49
CA ALA A 215 -10.71 20.07 6.75
C ALA A 215 -11.81 20.51 5.78
N ALA A 216 -12.72 21.41 6.19
CA ALA A 216 -13.78 21.92 5.32
C ALA A 216 -13.23 22.70 4.10
N ARG A 217 -12.11 23.38 4.28
CA ARG A 217 -11.44 24.20 3.25
C ARG A 217 -10.32 23.45 2.51
N ALA A 218 -10.20 22.14 2.72
CA ALA A 218 -9.12 21.36 2.13
C ALA A 218 -9.19 21.36 0.59
N THR A 219 -8.06 21.52 -0.05
CA THR A 219 -7.94 21.38 -1.52
C THR A 219 -7.49 19.99 -1.93
N THR A 220 -7.05 19.19 -0.97
CA THR A 220 -6.51 17.84 -1.20
C THR A 220 -7.01 16.86 -0.15
N HIS A 221 -6.87 15.58 -0.43
CA HIS A 221 -7.11 14.51 0.54
C HIS A 221 -6.03 14.46 1.63
N LEU A 222 -6.30 13.72 2.70
CA LEU A 222 -5.36 13.44 3.78
C LEU A 222 -4.07 12.80 3.23
N SER A 223 -2.90 13.19 3.77
CA SER A 223 -1.64 12.65 3.31
C SER A 223 -1.42 11.22 3.81
N VAL A 224 -0.87 10.36 2.93
CA VAL A 224 -0.52 8.97 3.26
C VAL A 224 0.49 8.92 4.42
N SER A 225 1.46 9.83 4.43
CA SER A 225 2.47 9.91 5.48
C SER A 225 1.89 10.24 6.86
N ALA A 226 0.86 11.10 6.92
CA ALA A 226 0.18 11.40 8.19
C ALA A 226 -0.49 10.14 8.76
N VAL A 227 -1.19 9.35 7.93
CA VAL A 227 -1.82 8.10 8.33
C VAL A 227 -0.77 7.08 8.80
N GLN A 228 0.32 6.91 8.05
CA GLN A 228 1.40 5.99 8.40
C GLN A 228 2.13 6.38 9.70
N ASN A 229 2.43 7.67 9.89
CA ASN A 229 3.07 8.15 11.11
C ASN A 229 2.16 7.98 12.33
N THR A 230 0.88 8.26 12.20
CA THR A 230 -0.09 8.06 13.28
C THR A 230 -0.21 6.59 13.64
N PHE A 231 -0.31 5.71 12.67
CA PHE A 231 -0.32 4.27 12.94
C PHE A 231 0.96 3.82 13.66
N ARG A 232 2.12 4.31 13.23
CA ARG A 232 3.42 3.99 13.87
C ARG A 232 3.44 4.40 15.35
N LEU A 233 2.92 5.57 15.68
CA LEU A 233 2.82 6.04 17.06
C LEU A 233 1.80 5.21 17.86
N ALA A 234 0.60 5.02 17.33
CA ALA A 234 -0.46 4.23 17.98
C ALA A 234 -0.03 2.78 18.23
N ARG A 235 0.66 2.18 17.26
CA ARG A 235 1.27 0.84 17.38
C ARG A 235 2.24 0.77 18.56
N ALA A 236 3.13 1.76 18.70
CA ALA A 236 4.09 1.81 19.81
C ALA A 236 3.36 1.95 21.15
N THR A 237 2.33 2.81 21.24
CA THR A 237 1.50 2.98 22.42
C THR A 237 0.74 1.71 22.79
N ALA A 238 0.27 0.95 21.80
CA ALA A 238 -0.43 -0.32 22.00
C ALA A 238 0.51 -1.52 22.24
N GLY A 239 1.83 -1.33 22.29
CA GLY A 239 2.81 -2.40 22.52
C GLY A 239 2.88 -3.44 21.40
N LEU A 240 2.49 -3.08 20.17
CA LEU A 240 2.44 -4.02 19.04
C LEU A 240 3.79 -4.15 18.33
N PRO A 241 4.04 -5.27 17.60
CA PRO A 241 5.29 -5.52 16.90
C PRO A 241 5.70 -4.39 15.96
N VAL A 242 7.00 -4.07 15.91
CA VAL A 242 7.57 -3.02 15.05
C VAL A 242 7.28 -3.27 13.57
N ALA A 243 7.15 -4.52 13.15
CA ALA A 243 6.82 -4.93 11.79
C ALA A 243 5.37 -4.57 11.37
N ALA A 244 4.46 -4.29 12.33
CA ALA A 244 3.10 -3.90 12.00
C ALA A 244 3.07 -2.51 11.36
N THR A 245 2.38 -2.41 10.23
CA THR A 245 2.21 -1.19 9.43
C THR A 245 0.74 -0.97 9.13
N VAL A 246 0.38 0.17 8.52
CA VAL A 246 -1.00 0.38 8.03
C VAL A 246 -1.43 -0.76 7.09
N HIS A 247 -0.50 -1.32 6.31
CA HIS A 247 -0.81 -2.44 5.42
C HIS A 247 -1.19 -3.72 6.17
N THR A 248 -0.72 -3.87 7.41
CA THR A 248 -1.12 -4.96 8.30
C THR A 248 -2.64 -4.96 8.57
N LEU A 249 -3.29 -3.79 8.67
CA LEU A 249 -4.75 -3.71 8.81
C LEU A 249 -5.49 -4.36 7.64
N ARG A 250 -4.95 -4.23 6.43
CA ARG A 250 -5.50 -4.88 5.24
C ARG A 250 -5.27 -6.41 5.27
N HIS A 251 -4.14 -6.86 5.81
CA HIS A 251 -3.91 -8.30 6.03
C HIS A 251 -4.90 -8.84 7.08
N CYS A 252 -5.11 -8.10 8.18
CA CYS A 252 -6.10 -8.45 9.19
C CYS A 252 -7.52 -8.52 8.60
N TYR A 253 -7.95 -7.56 7.78
CA TYR A 253 -9.23 -7.61 7.09
C TYR A 253 -9.42 -8.92 6.30
N ALA A 254 -8.42 -9.27 5.49
CA ALA A 254 -8.47 -10.49 4.67
C ALA A 254 -8.55 -11.77 5.53
N THR A 255 -7.70 -11.86 6.55
CA THR A 255 -7.64 -13.03 7.44
C THR A 255 -8.90 -13.16 8.28
N HIS A 256 -9.38 -12.05 8.88
CA HIS A 256 -10.59 -12.08 9.71
C HIS A 256 -11.86 -12.37 8.90
N LEU A 257 -11.95 -11.93 7.63
CA LEU A 257 -13.05 -12.35 6.74
C LEU A 257 -12.97 -13.84 6.39
N LEU A 258 -11.77 -14.36 6.20
CA LEU A 258 -11.58 -15.79 5.94
C LEU A 258 -11.96 -16.62 7.18
N GLU A 259 -11.66 -16.15 8.38
CA GLU A 259 -12.10 -16.75 9.66
C GLU A 259 -13.63 -16.77 9.77
N GLU A 260 -14.30 -15.73 9.26
CA GLU A 260 -15.78 -15.67 9.17
C GLU A 260 -16.35 -16.49 7.99
N SER A 261 -15.51 -17.29 7.31
CA SER A 261 -15.91 -18.14 6.18
C SER A 261 -16.36 -17.38 4.92
N VAL A 262 -15.93 -16.16 4.75
CA VAL A 262 -16.13 -15.46 3.47
C VAL A 262 -15.27 -16.12 2.40
N ASP A 263 -15.86 -16.36 1.23
CA ASP A 263 -15.18 -17.00 0.10
C ASP A 263 -13.91 -16.24 -0.31
N LEU A 264 -12.81 -16.98 -0.51
CA LEU A 264 -11.50 -16.43 -0.83
C LEU A 264 -11.48 -15.62 -2.14
N ARG A 265 -12.34 -15.99 -3.10
CA ARG A 265 -12.47 -15.28 -4.38
C ARG A 265 -13.11 -13.91 -4.17
N LEU A 266 -14.12 -13.83 -3.30
CA LEU A 266 -14.74 -12.55 -2.91
C LEU A 266 -13.73 -11.66 -2.17
N ILE A 267 -12.98 -12.21 -1.22
CA ILE A 267 -11.91 -11.48 -0.54
C ILE A 267 -10.89 -10.95 -1.55
N SER A 268 -10.45 -11.78 -2.49
CA SER A 268 -9.52 -11.39 -3.56
C SER A 268 -10.07 -10.24 -4.41
N GLN A 269 -11.36 -10.31 -4.77
CA GLN A 269 -12.05 -9.27 -5.53
C GLN A 269 -12.12 -7.95 -4.73
N TYR A 270 -12.52 -7.97 -3.46
CA TYR A 270 -12.60 -6.78 -2.61
C TYR A 270 -11.22 -6.13 -2.41
N LEU A 271 -10.18 -6.95 -2.26
CA LEU A 271 -8.81 -6.48 -2.17
C LEU A 271 -8.27 -5.95 -3.51
N GLY A 272 -8.82 -6.35 -4.65
CA GLY A 272 -8.32 -6.01 -5.98
C GLY A 272 -6.93 -6.62 -6.21
N HIS A 273 -6.79 -7.93 -5.94
CA HIS A 273 -5.60 -8.69 -6.28
C HIS A 273 -5.65 -9.09 -7.76
N ALA A 274 -4.54 -8.92 -8.47
CA ALA A 274 -4.44 -9.31 -9.88
C ALA A 274 -4.37 -10.83 -10.05
N SER A 275 -3.89 -11.55 -9.04
CA SER A 275 -3.81 -13.01 -8.98
C SER A 275 -4.38 -13.51 -7.66
N LEU A 276 -5.13 -14.62 -7.72
CA LEU A 276 -5.65 -15.31 -6.53
C LEU A 276 -4.52 -15.81 -5.62
N GLU A 277 -3.35 -16.15 -6.20
CA GLU A 277 -2.16 -16.55 -5.45
C GLU A 277 -1.77 -15.55 -4.36
N THR A 278 -1.95 -14.24 -4.63
CA THR A 278 -1.70 -13.20 -3.63
C THR A 278 -2.63 -13.32 -2.43
N THR A 279 -3.79 -13.95 -2.57
CA THR A 279 -4.78 -14.13 -1.51
C THR A 279 -4.62 -15.49 -0.82
N LEU A 280 -4.07 -16.49 -1.51
CA LEU A 280 -3.79 -17.83 -0.94
C LEU A 280 -2.86 -17.77 0.29
N ILE A 281 -2.01 -16.75 0.40
CA ILE A 281 -1.15 -16.56 1.59
C ILE A 281 -1.94 -16.50 2.91
N TYR A 282 -3.21 -16.07 2.87
CA TYR A 282 -4.06 -15.98 4.06
C TYR A 282 -4.61 -17.35 4.51
N THR A 283 -4.68 -18.35 3.62
CA THR A 283 -5.16 -19.69 3.97
C THR A 283 -4.24 -20.41 4.92
N HIS A 284 -2.94 -20.08 4.90
CA HIS A 284 -1.95 -20.63 5.84
C HIS A 284 -2.03 -20.00 7.25
N LEU A 285 -2.83 -18.94 7.43
CA LEU A 285 -2.93 -18.17 8.67
C LEU A 285 -4.18 -18.52 9.48
N THR A 286 -5.08 -19.37 8.94
CA THR A 286 -6.36 -19.70 9.58
C THR A 286 -6.44 -21.17 9.99
N PRO A 287 -6.23 -21.51 11.28
CA PRO A 287 -6.36 -22.90 11.78
C PRO A 287 -7.81 -23.45 11.75
N LEU A 288 -8.80 -22.56 11.62
CA LEU A 288 -10.22 -22.89 11.71
C LEU A 288 -10.76 -23.78 10.58
N ASN A 289 -10.04 -23.88 9.47
CA ASN A 289 -10.51 -24.67 8.32
C ASN A 289 -10.54 -26.18 8.59
N GLU A 290 -9.63 -26.73 9.39
CA GLU A 290 -9.63 -28.17 9.69
C GLU A 290 -10.81 -28.60 10.57
N ALA A 291 -11.13 -27.85 11.62
CA ALA A 291 -12.26 -28.17 12.49
C ALA A 291 -13.60 -28.10 11.73
N ARG A 292 -13.77 -27.08 10.88
CA ARG A 292 -14.95 -26.92 10.01
C ARG A 292 -15.03 -28.01 8.96
N THR A 293 -13.91 -28.38 8.34
CA THR A 293 -13.85 -29.49 7.39
C THR A 293 -14.25 -30.80 8.04
N ARG A 294 -13.79 -31.07 9.25
CA ARG A 294 -14.22 -32.26 10.02
C ARG A 294 -15.71 -32.25 10.34
N ALA A 295 -16.25 -31.11 10.74
CA ALA A 295 -17.69 -30.96 10.98
C ALA A 295 -18.52 -31.18 9.71
N ALA A 296 -18.10 -30.58 8.58
CA ALA A 296 -18.74 -30.78 7.29
C ALA A 296 -18.69 -32.23 6.82
N LEU A 297 -17.54 -32.91 6.98
CA LEU A 297 -17.39 -34.32 6.67
C LEU A 297 -18.31 -35.20 7.54
N ALA A 298 -18.43 -34.89 8.83
CA ALA A 298 -19.37 -35.57 9.72
C ALA A 298 -20.83 -35.40 9.28
N THR A 299 -21.20 -34.18 8.87
CA THR A 299 -22.55 -33.89 8.34
C THR A 299 -22.83 -34.66 7.03
N LEU A 300 -21.87 -34.65 6.09
CA LEU A 300 -21.96 -35.41 4.84
C LEU A 300 -22.10 -36.93 5.11
N TYR A 301 -21.32 -37.45 6.05
CA TYR A 301 -21.38 -38.85 6.39
C TYR A 301 -22.74 -39.23 7.03
N THR A 302 -23.30 -38.41 7.92
CA THR A 302 -24.60 -38.68 8.52
C THR A 302 -25.74 -38.54 7.53
N ALA A 303 -25.65 -37.64 6.54
CA ALA A 303 -26.66 -37.46 5.51
C ALA A 303 -26.70 -38.58 4.45
N THR A 304 -25.68 -39.42 4.39
CA THR A 304 -25.57 -40.53 3.42
C THR A 304 -25.80 -41.92 4.04
N ARG A 305 -26.16 -41.99 5.31
CA ARG A 305 -26.62 -43.17 6.04
C ARG A 305 -28.14 -43.21 6.16
#